data_2eb6a4c2995f56f866ed86e14176f0f0
#
_entry.id   2eb6a4c2995f56f866ed86e14176f0f0
#
_cell.length_a   1.000
_cell.length_b   1.000
_cell.length_c   1.000
_cell.angle_alpha   90.00
_cell.angle_beta   90.00
_cell.angle_gamma   90.00
#
_symmetry.space_group_name_H-M   'P 1'
#
loop_
_entity.id
_entity.type
_entity.pdbx_description
1 polymer ?
#
loop_
_entity_poly.entity_id
_entity_poly.type
_entity_poly.pdbx_seq_one_letter_code
_entity_poly.pdbx_strand_id
1 'polypeptide(L)' 'MDSKIKLDKDKIIPERMATLRSLPVEVKQQLTGEEAQAFLYGEDLPDNLAEKLRDYLK' A
#
# COMPACT_ATOMS: atom_id res chain seq x y z
N MET A 1 -11.22 17.66 -5.42
CA MET A 1 -10.68 17.44 -5.34
C MET A 1 -9.94 16.94 -5.86
N ASP A 2 -9.60 17.00 -6.10
CA ASP A 2 -8.95 16.34 -6.71
C ASP A 2 -7.91 15.75 -6.12
N SER A 3 -7.82 14.62 -6.02
CA SER A 3 -6.80 14.00 -5.37
C SER A 3 -5.55 14.10 -6.18
N LYS A 4 -4.46 14.24 -5.47
CA LYS A 4 -3.20 14.31 -6.16
C LYS A 4 -2.78 12.97 -6.69
N ILE A 5 -3.24 11.91 -6.06
CA ILE A 5 -2.86 10.56 -6.46
C ILE A 5 -4.07 9.89 -7.04
N LYS A 6 -3.95 9.50 -8.29
CA LYS A 6 -5.00 8.75 -8.93
C LYS A 6 -4.61 7.30 -8.94
N LEU A 7 -5.39 6.49 -8.28
CA LEU A 7 -5.15 5.05 -8.29
C LEU A 7 -5.87 4.45 -9.48
N ASP A 8 -5.12 3.69 -10.24
CA ASP A 8 -5.65 3.01 -11.42
C ASP A 8 -6.15 1.65 -10.99
N LYS A 9 -7.45 1.46 -10.98
CA LYS A 9 -8.03 0.22 -10.49
C LYS A 9 -7.54 -0.98 -11.27
N ASP A 10 -7.21 -0.79 -12.54
CA ASP A 10 -6.74 -1.90 -13.36
C ASP A 10 -5.37 -2.38 -12.91
N LYS A 11 -4.61 -1.50 -12.26
CA LYS A 11 -3.28 -1.84 -11.81
C LYS A 11 -3.24 -2.30 -10.38
N ILE A 12 -4.32 -2.10 -9.65
CA ILE A 12 -4.36 -2.46 -8.24
C ILE A 12 -4.54 -3.96 -8.14
N ILE A 13 -3.67 -4.59 -7.36
CA ILE A 13 -3.76 -6.01 -7.09
C ILE A 13 -4.79 -6.23 -6.00
N PRO A 14 -5.86 -6.99 -6.28
CA PRO A 14 -6.94 -7.15 -5.29
C PRO A 14 -6.45 -7.68 -3.95
N GLU A 15 -5.50 -8.61 -3.96
CA GLU A 15 -4.97 -9.15 -2.73
C GLU A 15 -4.29 -8.07 -1.90
N ARG A 16 -3.59 -7.16 -2.58
CA ARG A 16 -2.91 -6.09 -1.88
C ARG A 16 -3.90 -5.09 -1.31
N MET A 17 -4.98 -4.84 -2.04
CA MET A 17 -6.03 -3.96 -1.54
C MET A 17 -6.63 -4.54 -0.27
N ALA A 18 -6.92 -5.83 -0.26
CA ALA A 18 -7.47 -6.47 0.91
C ALA A 18 -6.49 -6.40 2.08
N THR A 19 -5.21 -6.62 1.80
CA THR A 19 -4.19 -6.54 2.83
C THR A 19 -4.12 -5.13 3.40
N LEU A 20 -4.16 -4.14 2.53
CA LEU A 20 -4.08 -2.76 2.98
C LEU A 20 -5.24 -2.43 3.92
N ARG A 21 -6.43 -2.89 3.57
CA ARG A 21 -7.60 -2.65 4.41
C ARG A 21 -7.48 -3.35 5.76
N SER A 22 -6.77 -4.47 5.79
CA SER A 22 -6.61 -5.23 7.02
C SER A 22 -5.52 -4.69 7.91
N LEU A 23 -4.71 -3.77 7.41
CA LEU A 23 -3.62 -3.23 8.21
C LEU A 23 -4.16 -2.43 9.37
N PRO A 24 -3.46 -2.48 10.52
CA PRO A 24 -3.84 -1.62 11.64
C PRO A 24 -3.72 -0.15 11.25
N VAL A 25 -4.51 0.67 11.92
CA VAL A 25 -4.48 2.11 11.66
C VAL A 25 -3.08 2.65 11.84
N GLU A 26 -2.37 2.15 12.84
CA GLU A 26 -1.02 2.62 13.11
C GLU A 26 -0.12 2.42 11.89
N VAL A 27 -0.23 1.27 11.26
CA VAL A 27 0.58 0.99 10.09
C VAL A 27 0.14 1.87 8.93
N LYS A 28 -1.16 2.00 8.75
CA LYS A 28 -1.67 2.83 7.66
C LYS A 28 -1.19 4.26 7.77
N GLN A 29 -1.13 4.77 8.99
CA GLN A 29 -0.72 6.15 9.20
C GLN A 29 0.75 6.36 8.87
N GLN A 30 1.53 5.30 8.86
CA GLN A 30 2.94 5.40 8.51
C GLN A 30 3.16 5.39 7.00
N LEU A 31 2.13 5.12 6.25
CA LEU A 31 2.24 5.06 4.80
C LEU A 31 1.90 6.40 4.19
N THR A 32 2.73 6.84 3.25
CA THR A 32 2.36 7.99 2.45
C THR A 32 1.49 7.52 1.30
N GLY A 33 0.89 8.48 0.59
CA GLY A 33 0.09 8.13 -0.56
C GLY A 33 0.88 7.38 -1.61
N GLU A 34 2.11 7.82 -1.83
CA GLU A 34 2.97 7.17 -2.82
C GLU A 34 3.32 5.76 -2.39
N GLU A 35 3.60 5.58 -1.11
CA GLU A 35 3.93 4.25 -0.62
C GLU A 35 2.75 3.32 -0.73
N ALA A 36 1.57 3.81 -0.40
CA ALA A 36 0.37 3.00 -0.51
C ALA A 36 0.13 2.61 -1.97
N GLN A 37 0.34 3.55 -2.88
CA GLN A 37 0.16 3.28 -4.29
C GLN A 37 1.13 2.20 -4.78
N ALA A 38 2.38 2.31 -4.40
CA ALA A 38 3.37 1.31 -4.79
C ALA A 38 2.99 -0.05 -4.25
N PHE A 39 2.52 -0.09 -3.03
CA PHE A 39 2.11 -1.34 -2.42
C PHE A 39 0.94 -1.96 -3.18
N LEU A 40 -0.05 -1.15 -3.52
CA LEU A 40 -1.23 -1.65 -4.22
C LEU A 40 -0.91 -2.15 -5.63
N TYR A 41 0.04 -1.50 -6.27
CA TYR A 41 0.43 -1.89 -7.63
C TYR A 41 1.44 -3.04 -7.64
N GLY A 42 1.92 -3.43 -6.47
CA GLY A 42 2.92 -4.51 -6.42
C GLY A 42 4.29 -4.08 -6.86
N GLU A 43 4.56 -2.78 -6.81
CA GLU A 43 5.88 -2.27 -7.18
C GLU A 43 6.89 -2.54 -6.08
N ASP A 44 8.15 -2.37 -6.41
CA ASP A 44 9.21 -2.54 -5.43
C ASP A 44 9.02 -1.55 -4.29
N LEU A 45 9.14 -2.06 -3.08
CA LEU A 45 8.98 -1.22 -1.89
C LEU A 45 10.35 -0.93 -1.29
N PRO A 46 10.52 0.26 -0.68
CA PRO A 46 11.74 0.52 0.06
C PRO A 46 11.92 -0.51 1.17
N ASP A 47 13.16 -0.75 1.55
CA ASP A 47 13.43 -1.74 2.58
C ASP A 47 12.66 -1.44 3.86
N ASN A 48 12.60 -0.17 4.25
CA ASN A 48 11.90 0.20 5.47
C ASN A 48 10.44 -0.21 5.40
N LEU A 49 9.81 0.07 4.28
CA LEU A 49 8.40 -0.22 4.12
C LEU A 49 8.18 -1.72 4.01
N ALA A 50 9.06 -2.39 3.28
CA ALA A 50 8.94 -3.82 3.11
C ALA A 50 9.02 -4.52 4.46
N GLU A 51 9.91 -4.08 5.33
CA GLU A 51 10.03 -4.68 6.64
C GLU A 51 8.79 -4.44 7.48
N LYS A 52 8.23 -3.24 7.39
CA LYS A 52 7.04 -2.93 8.17
C LYS A 52 5.86 -3.80 7.76
N LEU A 53 5.80 -4.14 6.49
CA LEU A 53 4.65 -4.85 5.96
C LEU A 53 4.89 -6.34 5.82
N ARG A 54 6.11 -6.81 6.07
CA ARG A 54 6.42 -8.21 5.81
C ARG A 54 5.54 -9.15 6.62
N ASP A 55 5.17 -8.74 7.82
CA ASP A 55 4.32 -9.57 8.67
C ASP A 55 2.92 -9.70 8.08
N TYR A 56 2.56 -8.77 7.24
CA TYR A 56 1.22 -8.74 6.66
C TYR A 56 1.19 -9.23 5.22
N LEU A 57 2.37 -9.46 4.64
CA LEU A 57 2.47 -9.85 3.24
C LEU A 57 2.66 -11.35 3.04
N LYS A 58 2.52 -12.12 4.05
CA LYS A 58 2.75 -13.56 3.97
C LYS A 58 1.88 -14.28 2.99
#